data_6754caa9bedda7b208d183c6e00d658e
#
_entry.id   6754caa9bedda7b208d183c6e00d658e
#
_cell.length_a   1.000
_cell.length_b   1.000
_cell.length_c   1.000
_cell.angle_alpha   90.00
_cell.angle_beta   90.00
_cell.angle_gamma   90.00
#
_symmetry.space_group_name_H-M   'P 1'
#
loop_
_entity.id
_entity.type
_entity.pdbx_description
1 polymer ?
#
loop_
_entity_poly.entity_id
_entity_poly.type
_entity_poly.pdbx_seq_one_letter_code
_entity_poly.pdbx_strand_id
1 'polypeptide(L)'
;MNKFIRNNFLAICITLAVVYAFAKKATIFQQEPKSKVETVVSINQETNKTFTDYWNKGKIEITKYELKEDSILVGEGSLTFFIDYVEGVNKTDSIQVLHSDFSGKIHKENYDYSAMTSTYLPLNQKLRPHAMKVINSVQEPAVNSFLELSQIPKSYEIESDNTFKEKIKKHSILERKNLEDELWAKIRMNPNDLPTGDIEIIPSFAYWQSVRKSPNIYEAKAELKDYVGTEFMGKKLKIYSLDYPDLKRNLLIVFEGDFPFEIVGWKRMSGGEVGVGVRK
;
A
#
# COMPACT_ATOMS: atom_id res chain seq x y z
N MET A 1 -1.09 -50.31 48.14
CA MET A 1 -0.65 -49.77 46.86
C MET A 1 -0.27 -50.93 45.95
N ASN A 2 -0.97 -51.09 44.82
CA ASN A 2 -0.89 -52.25 43.94
C ASN A 2 0.54 -52.40 43.37
N LYS A 3 1.14 -53.61 43.42
CA LYS A 3 2.53 -53.86 42.96
C LYS A 3 2.80 -53.40 41.53
N PHE A 4 1.77 -53.42 40.68
CA PHE A 4 1.76 -52.90 39.31
C PHE A 4 2.00 -51.39 39.24
N ILE A 5 1.33 -50.62 40.11
CA ILE A 5 1.47 -49.16 40.15
C ILE A 5 2.87 -48.75 40.59
N ARG A 6 3.45 -49.47 41.57
CA ARG A 6 4.80 -49.21 42.12
C ARG A 6 5.89 -49.45 41.07
N ASN A 7 5.76 -50.51 40.26
CA ASN A 7 6.76 -50.85 39.23
C ASN A 7 6.67 -50.00 37.98
N ASN A 8 5.50 -49.38 37.73
CA ASN A 8 5.28 -48.54 36.53
C ASN A 8 5.02 -47.06 36.86
N PHE A 9 5.28 -46.65 38.08
CA PHE A 9 4.98 -45.29 38.56
C PHE A 9 5.61 -44.22 37.67
N LEU A 10 6.88 -44.39 37.29
CA LEU A 10 7.59 -43.45 36.43
C LEU A 10 6.95 -43.36 35.02
N ALA A 11 6.59 -44.51 34.45
CA ALA A 11 5.93 -44.56 33.13
C ALA A 11 4.54 -43.87 33.17
N ILE A 12 3.76 -44.08 34.23
CA ILE A 12 2.47 -43.44 34.43
C ILE A 12 2.63 -41.93 34.57
N CYS A 13 3.61 -41.43 35.30
CA CYS A 13 3.89 -40.01 35.46
C CYS A 13 4.30 -39.35 34.11
N ILE A 14 5.14 -40.03 33.33
CA ILE A 14 5.54 -39.54 31.99
C ILE A 14 4.33 -39.46 31.06
N THR A 15 3.48 -40.50 31.03
CA THR A 15 2.27 -40.50 30.19
C THR A 15 1.31 -39.40 30.58
N LEU A 16 1.09 -39.19 31.90
CA LEU A 16 0.23 -38.07 32.37
C LEU A 16 0.82 -36.68 32.01
N ALA A 17 2.14 -36.50 32.12
CA ALA A 17 2.81 -35.25 31.73
C ALA A 17 2.68 -34.98 30.22
N VAL A 18 2.81 -36.04 29.39
CA VAL A 18 2.62 -35.90 27.93
C VAL A 18 1.17 -35.58 27.61
N VAL A 19 0.18 -36.26 28.19
CA VAL A 19 -1.25 -35.96 27.98
C VAL A 19 -1.58 -34.56 28.46
N TYR A 20 -1.05 -34.11 29.59
CA TYR A 20 -1.23 -32.74 30.08
C TYR A 20 -0.63 -31.70 29.13
N ALA A 21 0.57 -31.95 28.59
CA ALA A 21 1.22 -31.06 27.61
C ALA A 21 0.42 -30.98 26.32
N PHE A 22 -0.12 -32.10 25.81
CA PHE A 22 -0.99 -32.11 24.63
C PHE A 22 -2.33 -31.42 24.90
N ALA A 23 -2.97 -31.61 26.04
CA ALA A 23 -4.20 -30.93 26.41
C ALA A 23 -3.98 -29.41 26.54
N LYS A 24 -2.87 -28.97 27.12
CA LYS A 24 -2.52 -27.55 27.22
C LYS A 24 -2.23 -26.93 25.84
N LYS A 25 -1.59 -27.68 24.94
CA LYS A 25 -1.35 -27.26 23.57
C LYS A 25 -2.65 -27.16 22.76
N ALA A 26 -3.57 -28.11 22.93
CA ALA A 26 -4.87 -28.11 22.31
C ALA A 26 -5.76 -26.91 22.77
N THR A 27 -5.72 -26.56 24.07
CA THR A 27 -6.43 -25.36 24.58
C THR A 27 -5.82 -24.04 24.09
N ILE A 28 -4.51 -24.00 23.84
CA ILE A 28 -3.86 -22.83 23.24
C ILE A 28 -4.27 -22.67 21.76
N PHE A 29 -4.46 -23.79 21.04
CA PHE A 29 -4.93 -23.76 19.63
C PHE A 29 -6.44 -23.49 19.47
N GLN A 30 -7.24 -23.63 20.52
CA GLN A 30 -8.68 -23.34 20.49
C GLN A 30 -9.04 -21.90 20.90
N GLN A 31 -8.12 -21.14 21.42
CA GLN A 31 -8.30 -19.69 21.57
C GLN A 31 -7.76 -19.01 20.30
N GLU A 32 -8.60 -19.00 19.26
CA GLU A 32 -8.49 -17.91 18.27
C GLU A 32 -8.61 -16.61 19.06
N PRO A 33 -7.61 -15.71 18.99
CA PRO A 33 -7.76 -14.41 19.59
C PRO A 33 -8.98 -13.78 18.91
N LYS A 34 -10.04 -13.48 19.67
CA LYS A 34 -11.14 -12.65 19.21
C LYS A 34 -10.51 -11.32 18.85
N SER A 35 -10.14 -11.15 17.59
CA SER A 35 -9.65 -9.89 17.04
C SER A 35 -10.74 -8.86 17.30
N LYS A 36 -10.45 -7.86 18.11
CA LYS A 36 -11.30 -6.69 18.21
C LYS A 36 -11.22 -6.00 16.85
N VAL A 37 -12.26 -6.20 16.05
CA VAL A 37 -12.42 -5.42 14.81
C VAL A 37 -12.60 -3.97 15.24
N GLU A 38 -11.66 -3.12 14.91
CA GLU A 38 -11.76 -1.69 15.16
C GLU A 38 -12.92 -1.15 14.31
N THR A 39 -14.01 -0.77 14.96
CA THR A 39 -15.19 -0.24 14.27
C THR A 39 -14.82 1.06 13.57
N VAL A 40 -15.07 1.17 12.29
CA VAL A 40 -14.86 2.40 11.50
C VAL A 40 -15.64 3.54 12.11
N VAL A 41 -14.95 4.52 12.69
CA VAL A 41 -15.58 5.70 13.27
C VAL A 41 -15.39 6.89 12.35
N SER A 42 -16.51 7.29 11.75
CA SER A 42 -16.85 8.59 11.22
C SER A 42 -15.91 9.27 10.22
N ILE A 43 -16.11 8.94 8.98
CA ILE A 43 -16.24 9.92 7.90
C ILE A 43 -17.64 10.51 8.03
N ASN A 44 -17.86 11.78 7.62
CA ASN A 44 -19.15 12.46 7.68
C ASN A 44 -20.31 11.50 7.32
N GLN A 45 -21.40 11.43 8.08
CA GLN A 45 -22.38 10.32 8.02
C GLN A 45 -22.91 9.99 6.61
N GLU A 46 -23.09 10.97 5.75
CA GLU A 46 -23.53 10.76 4.36
C GLU A 46 -22.42 10.17 3.47
N THR A 47 -21.20 10.68 3.57
CA THR A 47 -20.04 10.15 2.83
C THR A 47 -19.69 8.73 3.28
N ASN A 48 -19.88 8.44 4.57
CA ASN A 48 -19.64 7.12 5.13
C ASN A 48 -20.62 6.08 4.59
N LYS A 49 -21.91 6.42 4.47
CA LYS A 49 -22.91 5.49 3.92
C LYS A 49 -22.61 5.14 2.47
N THR A 50 -22.36 6.14 1.62
CA THR A 50 -22.07 5.92 0.19
C THR A 50 -20.77 5.10 0.00
N PHE A 51 -19.74 5.41 0.77
CA PHE A 51 -18.48 4.66 0.77
C PHE A 51 -18.70 3.21 1.22
N THR A 52 -19.40 3.01 2.34
CA THR A 52 -19.70 1.70 2.91
C THR A 52 -20.57 0.86 1.97
N ASP A 53 -21.61 1.45 1.38
CA ASP A 53 -22.49 0.77 0.42
C ASP A 53 -21.76 0.36 -0.86
N TYR A 54 -20.73 1.10 -1.24
CA TYR A 54 -19.92 0.82 -2.41
C TYR A 54 -18.89 -0.29 -2.15
N TRP A 55 -18.13 -0.17 -1.06
CA TRP A 55 -16.96 -1.02 -0.81
C TRP A 55 -17.24 -2.27 0.04
N ASN A 56 -18.17 -2.23 1.01
CA ASN A 56 -18.40 -3.34 1.95
C ASN A 56 -19.15 -4.55 1.35
N LYS A 57 -19.43 -4.54 0.05
CA LYS A 57 -20.06 -5.68 -0.64
C LYS A 57 -19.06 -6.73 -1.15
N GLY A 58 -17.82 -6.73 -0.64
CA GLY A 58 -16.76 -7.60 -1.16
C GLY A 58 -16.35 -7.23 -2.59
N LYS A 59 -16.52 -5.95 -2.96
CA LYS A 59 -16.20 -5.46 -4.29
C LYS A 59 -14.70 -5.34 -4.46
N ILE A 60 -14.19 -5.90 -5.54
CA ILE A 60 -12.85 -5.64 -6.07
C ILE A 60 -13.02 -4.82 -7.33
N GLU A 61 -12.41 -3.66 -7.39
CA GLU A 61 -12.42 -2.81 -8.55
C GLU A 61 -11.08 -2.88 -9.26
N ILE A 62 -11.10 -3.16 -10.56
CA ILE A 62 -9.91 -3.26 -11.40
C ILE A 62 -10.08 -2.33 -12.59
N THR A 63 -9.19 -1.36 -12.72
CA THR A 63 -9.15 -0.44 -13.86
C THR A 63 -7.87 -0.64 -14.64
N LYS A 64 -7.97 -0.76 -15.96
CA LYS A 64 -6.83 -0.97 -16.86
C LYS A 64 -6.37 0.33 -17.48
N TYR A 65 -5.06 0.43 -17.71
CA TYR A 65 -4.40 1.62 -18.26
C TYR A 65 -3.41 1.25 -19.36
N GLU A 66 -3.33 2.09 -20.37
CA GLU A 66 -2.18 2.15 -21.27
C GLU A 66 -1.05 2.92 -20.59
N LEU A 67 0.16 2.39 -20.68
CA LEU A 67 1.36 3.03 -20.14
C LEU A 67 2.20 3.56 -21.30
N LYS A 68 2.51 4.86 -21.24
CA LYS A 68 3.29 5.56 -22.26
C LYS A 68 4.51 6.22 -21.64
N GLU A 69 5.63 6.23 -22.37
CA GLU A 69 6.83 7.02 -22.07
C GLU A 69 7.11 7.90 -23.28
N ASP A 70 7.25 9.22 -23.08
CA ASP A 70 7.42 10.22 -24.15
C ASP A 70 6.44 10.04 -25.32
N SER A 71 5.17 9.76 -24.98
CA SER A 71 4.06 9.49 -25.90
C SER A 71 4.10 8.14 -26.62
N ILE A 72 5.13 7.31 -26.40
CA ILE A 72 5.23 5.95 -26.97
C ILE A 72 4.55 4.98 -26.03
N LEU A 73 3.67 4.11 -26.55
CA LEU A 73 3.07 3.01 -25.78
C LEU A 73 4.16 2.02 -25.39
N VAL A 74 4.39 1.89 -24.09
CA VAL A 74 5.41 1.00 -23.53
C VAL A 74 4.82 -0.16 -22.74
N GLY A 75 3.52 -0.22 -22.55
CA GLY A 75 2.93 -1.34 -21.80
C GLY A 75 1.51 -1.11 -21.34
N GLU A 76 1.10 -2.00 -20.44
CA GLU A 76 -0.20 -1.96 -19.80
C GLU A 76 -0.06 -2.08 -18.28
N GLY A 77 -0.98 -1.45 -17.58
CA GLY A 77 -1.07 -1.54 -16.13
C GLY A 77 -2.50 -1.68 -15.66
N SER A 78 -2.65 -1.99 -14.38
CA SER A 78 -3.94 -1.94 -13.68
C SER A 78 -3.80 -1.32 -12.31
N LEU A 79 -4.84 -0.61 -11.89
CA LEU A 79 -5.06 -0.22 -10.51
C LEU A 79 -6.21 -1.07 -9.97
N THR A 80 -5.98 -1.71 -8.83
CA THR A 80 -6.97 -2.51 -8.13
C THR A 80 -7.23 -1.88 -6.77
N PHE A 81 -8.52 -1.79 -6.37
CA PHE A 81 -8.92 -1.30 -5.06
C PHE A 81 -9.91 -2.25 -4.43
N PHE A 82 -9.74 -2.56 -3.16
CA PHE A 82 -10.67 -3.38 -2.36
C PHE A 82 -10.46 -3.15 -0.87
N ILE A 83 -11.45 -3.55 -0.08
CA ILE A 83 -11.32 -3.54 1.38
C ILE A 83 -10.62 -4.80 1.83
N ASP A 84 -9.60 -4.64 2.66
CA ASP A 84 -8.80 -5.71 3.25
C ASP A 84 -8.62 -5.46 4.75
N TYR A 85 -8.01 -6.42 5.44
CA TYR A 85 -7.72 -6.36 6.86
C TYR A 85 -6.24 -6.64 7.09
N VAL A 86 -5.60 -5.78 7.85
CA VAL A 86 -4.20 -5.94 8.25
C VAL A 86 -4.07 -6.05 9.76
N GLU A 87 -3.05 -6.76 10.21
CA GLU A 87 -2.71 -6.84 11.62
C GLU A 87 -2.23 -5.48 12.12
N GLY A 88 -2.73 -5.02 13.25
CA GLY A 88 -2.30 -3.78 13.87
C GLY A 88 -0.88 -3.89 14.45
N VAL A 89 -0.27 -2.73 14.73
CA VAL A 89 1.12 -2.64 15.25
C VAL A 89 1.32 -3.49 16.52
N ASN A 90 0.28 -3.62 17.35
CA ASN A 90 0.32 -4.42 18.57
C ASN A 90 0.00 -5.91 18.36
N LYS A 91 -0.22 -6.35 17.12
CA LYS A 91 -0.57 -7.74 16.75
C LYS A 91 -1.83 -8.30 17.43
N THR A 92 -2.66 -7.45 18.00
CA THR A 92 -3.90 -7.84 18.70
C THR A 92 -5.16 -7.41 17.98
N ASP A 93 -5.04 -6.41 17.10
CA ASP A 93 -6.16 -5.78 16.44
C ASP A 93 -6.10 -6.04 14.93
N SER A 94 -7.26 -6.24 14.31
CA SER A 94 -7.41 -6.27 12.86
C SER A 94 -7.92 -4.91 12.39
N ILE A 95 -7.18 -4.27 11.51
CA ILE A 95 -7.46 -2.92 11.02
C ILE A 95 -7.96 -3.02 9.60
N GLN A 96 -9.14 -2.43 9.36
CA GLN A 96 -9.71 -2.36 8.03
C GLN A 96 -9.01 -1.28 7.20
N VAL A 97 -8.61 -1.63 5.98
CA VAL A 97 -7.86 -0.77 5.07
C VAL A 97 -8.52 -0.72 3.69
N LEU A 98 -8.35 0.39 2.98
CA LEU A 98 -8.47 0.39 1.54
C LEU A 98 -7.11 -0.06 0.98
N HIS A 99 -7.10 -1.26 0.42
CA HIS A 99 -5.94 -1.81 -0.25
C HIS A 99 -5.94 -1.32 -1.70
N SER A 100 -4.83 -0.79 -2.15
CA SER A 100 -4.63 -0.41 -3.54
C SER A 100 -3.39 -1.09 -4.11
N ASP A 101 -3.56 -1.73 -5.27
CA ASP A 101 -2.47 -2.34 -6.04
C ASP A 101 -2.33 -1.68 -7.39
N PHE A 102 -1.15 -1.19 -7.69
CA PHE A 102 -0.73 -0.97 -9.06
C PHE A 102 0.06 -2.18 -9.53
N SER A 103 -0.26 -2.70 -10.71
CA SER A 103 0.58 -3.68 -11.41
C SER A 103 0.75 -3.25 -12.86
N GLY A 104 1.97 -3.35 -13.37
CA GLY A 104 2.28 -2.98 -14.75
C GLY A 104 3.27 -3.95 -15.40
N LYS A 105 3.06 -4.21 -16.68
CA LYS A 105 4.03 -4.86 -17.55
C LYS A 105 4.52 -3.83 -18.56
N ILE A 106 5.81 -3.59 -18.56
CA ILE A 106 6.45 -2.55 -19.35
C ILE A 106 7.44 -3.20 -20.32
N HIS A 107 7.35 -2.81 -21.58
CA HIS A 107 8.20 -3.24 -22.65
C HIS A 107 9.27 -2.17 -22.90
N LYS A 108 10.52 -2.55 -22.77
CA LYS A 108 11.68 -1.76 -23.18
C LYS A 108 12.26 -2.36 -24.47
N GLU A 109 13.10 -1.62 -25.15
CA GLU A 109 13.70 -2.03 -26.42
C GLU A 109 14.31 -3.45 -26.37
N ASN A 110 14.96 -3.80 -25.26
CA ASN A 110 15.73 -5.05 -25.14
C ASN A 110 15.16 -6.05 -24.12
N TYR A 111 14.15 -5.68 -23.32
CA TYR A 111 13.57 -6.55 -22.28
C TYR A 111 12.22 -6.04 -21.78
N ASP A 112 11.47 -6.97 -21.24
CA ASP A 112 10.24 -6.66 -20.49
C ASP A 112 10.54 -6.65 -18.98
N TYR A 113 9.84 -5.81 -18.23
CA TYR A 113 9.83 -5.89 -16.77
C TYR A 113 8.42 -5.73 -16.21
N SER A 114 8.23 -6.23 -15.00
CA SER A 114 7.00 -6.08 -14.24
C SER A 114 7.25 -5.21 -13.01
N ALA A 115 6.32 -4.31 -12.73
CA ALA A 115 6.34 -3.48 -11.54
C ALA A 115 5.03 -3.64 -10.78
N MET A 116 5.11 -3.69 -9.44
CA MET A 116 3.95 -3.74 -8.56
C MET A 116 4.16 -2.80 -7.38
N THR A 117 3.09 -2.12 -6.97
CA THR A 117 3.07 -1.35 -5.73
C THR A 117 1.76 -1.64 -5.01
N SER A 118 1.84 -2.14 -3.78
CA SER A 118 0.69 -2.40 -2.90
C SER A 118 0.71 -1.43 -1.73
N THR A 119 -0.42 -0.79 -1.45
CA THR A 119 -0.55 0.18 -0.36
C THR A 119 -1.76 -0.17 0.51
N TYR A 120 -1.57 -0.17 1.83
CA TYR A 120 -2.58 -0.51 2.83
C TYR A 120 -2.92 0.74 3.64
N LEU A 121 -3.97 1.45 3.23
CA LEU A 121 -4.40 2.71 3.87
C LEU A 121 -5.57 2.45 4.81
N PRO A 122 -5.44 2.71 6.15
CA PRO A 122 -6.53 2.54 7.09
C PRO A 122 -7.77 3.35 6.70
N LEU A 123 -8.96 2.76 6.86
CA LEU A 123 -10.21 3.49 6.62
C LEU A 123 -10.46 4.58 7.67
N ASN A 124 -9.98 4.37 8.89
CA ASN A 124 -10.08 5.37 9.95
C ASN A 124 -8.93 6.40 9.86
N GLN A 125 -9.05 7.34 8.93
CA GLN A 125 -8.04 8.37 8.67
C GLN A 125 -7.85 9.35 9.85
N LYS A 126 -8.81 9.49 10.76
CA LYS A 126 -8.66 10.34 11.95
C LYS A 126 -7.68 9.74 12.96
N LEU A 127 -7.70 8.43 13.15
CA LEU A 127 -6.80 7.73 14.05
C LEU A 127 -5.48 7.33 13.37
N ARG A 128 -5.55 7.01 12.10
CA ARG A 128 -4.42 6.52 11.30
C ARG A 128 -4.41 7.21 9.92
N PRO A 129 -3.85 8.44 9.85
CA PRO A 129 -3.90 9.27 8.63
C PRO A 129 -2.99 8.78 7.51
N HIS A 130 -2.12 7.81 7.77
CA HIS A 130 -1.12 7.33 6.82
C HIS A 130 -1.21 5.83 6.61
N ALA A 131 -0.71 5.37 5.46
CA ALA A 131 -0.63 3.95 5.15
C ALA A 131 0.17 3.19 6.22
N MET A 132 -0.31 2.00 6.55
CA MET A 132 0.34 1.10 7.50
C MET A 132 1.47 0.31 6.86
N LYS A 133 1.33 0.04 5.58
CA LYS A 133 2.27 -0.75 4.80
C LYS A 133 2.28 -0.30 3.35
N VAL A 134 3.46 -0.26 2.75
CA VAL A 134 3.65 -0.12 1.30
C VAL A 134 4.67 -1.14 0.85
N ILE A 135 4.35 -1.89 -0.19
CA ILE A 135 5.26 -2.85 -0.81
C ILE A 135 5.46 -2.43 -2.25
N ASN A 136 6.70 -2.36 -2.69
CA ASN A 136 7.01 -2.17 -4.09
C ASN A 136 7.98 -3.24 -4.57
N SER A 137 7.72 -3.82 -5.71
CA SER A 137 8.60 -4.79 -6.34
C SER A 137 8.75 -4.52 -7.83
N VAL A 138 9.96 -4.70 -8.33
CA VAL A 138 10.27 -4.64 -9.76
C VAL A 138 11.02 -5.91 -10.12
N GLN A 139 10.56 -6.58 -11.18
CA GLN A 139 11.17 -7.79 -11.72
C GLN A 139 11.68 -7.51 -13.12
N GLU A 140 12.99 -7.44 -13.26
CA GLU A 140 13.71 -7.36 -14.53
C GLU A 140 14.42 -8.70 -14.81
N PRO A 141 14.85 -9.02 -16.05
CA PRO A 141 15.47 -10.30 -16.38
C PRO A 141 16.70 -10.67 -15.53
N ALA A 142 17.45 -9.68 -15.06
CA ALA A 142 18.69 -9.89 -14.29
C ALA A 142 18.60 -9.35 -12.86
N VAL A 143 17.52 -8.65 -12.50
CA VAL A 143 17.40 -7.92 -11.24
C VAL A 143 15.99 -8.01 -10.70
N ASN A 144 15.89 -8.49 -9.46
CA ASN A 144 14.67 -8.33 -8.68
C ASN A 144 14.95 -7.32 -7.59
N SER A 145 14.11 -6.32 -7.46
CA SER A 145 14.16 -5.37 -6.36
C SER A 145 12.85 -5.37 -5.58
N PHE A 146 12.99 -5.29 -4.28
CA PHE A 146 11.88 -5.28 -3.33
C PHE A 146 12.12 -4.17 -2.32
N LEU A 147 11.06 -3.48 -1.96
CA LEU A 147 11.08 -2.45 -0.95
C LEU A 147 9.77 -2.52 -0.17
N GLU A 148 9.86 -2.66 1.15
CA GLU A 148 8.72 -2.67 2.05
C GLU A 148 8.88 -1.57 3.09
N LEU A 149 7.82 -0.78 3.25
CA LEU A 149 7.64 0.14 4.36
C LEU A 149 6.56 -0.43 5.28
N SER A 150 6.87 -0.46 6.56
CA SER A 150 5.93 -0.83 7.62
C SER A 150 5.83 0.26 8.68
N GLN A 151 4.61 0.56 9.11
CA GLN A 151 4.38 1.54 10.17
C GLN A 151 4.81 0.96 11.53
N ILE A 152 5.66 1.68 12.24
CA ILE A 152 6.00 1.46 13.65
C ILE A 152 5.48 2.64 14.51
N PRO A 153 5.50 2.61 15.84
CA PRO A 153 4.75 3.54 16.68
C PRO A 153 4.88 5.04 16.34
N LYS A 154 6.04 5.54 15.93
CA LYS A 154 6.26 6.96 15.60
C LYS A 154 6.91 7.20 14.24
N SER A 155 7.27 6.13 13.55
CA SER A 155 8.11 6.18 12.35
C SER A 155 7.64 5.14 11.34
N TYR A 156 8.34 5.09 10.22
CA TYR A 156 8.32 3.99 9.28
C TYR A 156 9.62 3.21 9.36
N GLU A 157 9.51 1.90 9.36
CA GLU A 157 10.60 0.97 9.12
C GLU A 157 10.60 0.60 7.64
N ILE A 158 11.74 0.67 7.00
CA ILE A 158 11.89 0.40 5.57
C ILE A 158 12.93 -0.68 5.38
N GLU A 159 12.51 -1.76 4.75
CA GLU A 159 13.39 -2.83 4.31
C GLU A 159 13.49 -2.84 2.78
N SER A 160 14.68 -3.00 2.26
CA SER A 160 14.89 -3.19 0.83
C SER A 160 15.82 -4.35 0.55
N ASP A 161 15.49 -5.12 -0.47
CA ASP A 161 16.31 -6.21 -1.00
C ASP A 161 16.53 -5.96 -2.51
N ASN A 162 17.77 -6.04 -2.93
CA ASN A 162 18.12 -5.90 -4.34
C ASN A 162 19.12 -6.98 -4.70
N THR A 163 18.78 -7.77 -5.73
CA THR A 163 19.59 -8.91 -6.17
C THR A 163 20.59 -8.57 -7.28
N PHE A 164 20.82 -7.27 -7.57
CA PHE A 164 21.80 -6.86 -8.59
C PHE A 164 23.25 -7.12 -8.10
N LYS A 165 23.91 -8.10 -8.68
CA LYS A 165 25.29 -8.60 -8.42
C LYS A 165 25.51 -9.22 -7.05
N GLU A 166 24.96 -8.65 -5.96
CA GLU A 166 25.02 -9.19 -4.59
C GLU A 166 23.70 -8.88 -3.89
N LYS A 167 23.26 -9.81 -3.04
CA LYS A 167 22.04 -9.62 -2.24
C LYS A 167 22.30 -8.55 -1.18
N ILE A 168 21.93 -7.32 -1.47
CA ILE A 168 22.07 -6.18 -0.55
C ILE A 168 20.73 -5.97 0.15
N LYS A 169 20.68 -6.32 1.42
CA LYS A 169 19.60 -5.93 2.33
C LYS A 169 19.95 -4.61 3.00
N LYS A 170 19.04 -3.65 2.93
CA LYS A 170 19.15 -2.38 3.65
C LYS A 170 17.96 -2.21 4.57
N HIS A 171 18.20 -1.66 5.72
CA HIS A 171 17.22 -1.28 6.71
C HIS A 171 17.40 0.20 7.03
N SER A 172 16.28 0.93 7.11
CA SER A 172 16.29 2.33 7.52
C SER A 172 15.00 2.69 8.25
N ILE A 173 15.06 3.77 9.02
CA ILE A 173 13.91 4.31 9.75
C ILE A 173 13.71 5.75 9.27
N LEU A 174 12.48 6.11 8.90
CA LEU A 174 12.09 7.47 8.56
C LEU A 174 11.00 7.97 9.50
N GLU A 175 10.99 9.28 9.74
CA GLU A 175 9.89 9.95 10.41
C GLU A 175 8.59 9.74 9.61
N ARG A 176 7.46 9.63 10.32
CA ARG A 176 6.16 9.44 9.68
C ARG A 176 5.69 10.75 9.05
N LYS A 177 5.58 10.76 7.74
CA LYS A 177 5.09 11.84 6.89
C LYS A 177 4.11 11.28 5.88
N ASN A 178 3.51 12.15 5.06
CA ASN A 178 2.72 11.72 3.92
C ASN A 178 3.53 10.81 3.00
N LEU A 179 2.86 9.86 2.36
CA LEU A 179 3.46 8.98 1.35
C LEU A 179 2.81 9.27 -0.01
N GLU A 180 3.62 9.40 -1.06
CA GLU A 180 3.06 9.54 -2.41
C GLU A 180 2.23 8.31 -2.80
N ASP A 181 2.67 7.12 -2.37
CA ASP A 181 1.97 5.86 -2.67
C ASP A 181 0.59 5.75 -2.01
N GLU A 182 0.30 6.49 -0.92
CA GLU A 182 -1.02 6.49 -0.27
C GLU A 182 -2.04 7.42 -0.94
N LEU A 183 -1.60 8.34 -1.79
CA LEU A 183 -2.47 9.35 -2.40
C LEU A 183 -3.54 8.73 -3.30
N TRP A 184 -3.23 7.63 -3.98
CA TRP A 184 -4.15 6.88 -4.82
C TRP A 184 -5.37 6.38 -4.04
N ALA A 185 -5.13 5.78 -2.88
CA ALA A 185 -6.19 5.33 -1.98
C ALA A 185 -6.91 6.51 -1.31
N LYS A 186 -6.20 7.59 -0.94
CA LYS A 186 -6.81 8.81 -0.38
C LYS A 186 -7.78 9.46 -1.36
N ILE A 187 -7.43 9.56 -2.65
CA ILE A 187 -8.33 10.03 -3.71
C ILE A 187 -9.62 9.21 -3.71
N ARG A 188 -9.51 7.89 -3.68
CA ARG A 188 -10.67 6.98 -3.72
C ARG A 188 -11.54 7.04 -2.45
N MET A 189 -10.97 7.46 -1.33
CA MET A 189 -11.71 7.65 -0.07
C MET A 189 -12.40 9.02 -0.02
N ASN A 190 -11.63 10.07 -0.09
CA ASN A 190 -12.12 11.46 -0.08
C ASN A 190 -11.03 12.40 -0.59
N PRO A 191 -11.10 12.88 -1.82
CA PRO A 191 -10.07 13.77 -2.36
C PRO A 191 -9.98 15.13 -1.65
N ASN A 192 -11.01 15.54 -0.89
CA ASN A 192 -10.94 16.78 -0.11
C ASN A 192 -10.03 16.69 1.13
N ASP A 193 -9.64 15.47 1.54
CA ASP A 193 -8.72 15.23 2.66
C ASP A 193 -7.26 15.09 2.18
N LEU A 194 -6.99 15.29 0.88
CA LEU A 194 -5.63 15.31 0.35
C LEU A 194 -4.85 16.50 0.93
N PRO A 195 -3.58 16.31 1.30
CA PRO A 195 -2.73 17.42 1.75
C PRO A 195 -2.53 18.43 0.61
N THR A 196 -2.59 19.73 0.92
CA THR A 196 -2.39 20.82 -0.04
C THR A 196 -1.45 21.89 0.52
N GLY A 197 -0.84 22.70 -0.37
CA GLY A 197 0.17 23.69 0.01
C GLY A 197 1.58 23.10 0.02
N ASP A 198 2.44 23.68 0.83
CA ASP A 198 3.79 23.18 1.03
C ASP A 198 3.74 22.04 2.06
N ILE A 199 4.17 20.85 1.67
CA ILE A 199 4.08 19.63 2.46
C ILE A 199 5.39 18.87 2.49
N GLU A 200 5.63 18.14 3.57
CA GLU A 200 6.67 17.10 3.64
C GLU A 200 6.06 15.75 3.26
N ILE A 201 6.73 15.07 2.32
CA ILE A 201 6.24 13.82 1.76
C ILE A 201 7.39 12.89 1.38
N ILE A 202 7.16 11.60 1.49
CA ILE A 202 8.06 10.57 0.99
C ILE A 202 7.62 10.25 -0.45
N PRO A 203 8.45 10.53 -1.48
CA PRO A 203 8.17 10.15 -2.86
C PRO A 203 7.93 8.65 -3.04
N SER A 204 7.26 8.27 -4.11
CA SER A 204 6.88 6.87 -4.34
C SER A 204 8.06 5.90 -4.33
N PHE A 205 7.79 4.69 -3.91
CA PHE A 205 8.80 3.64 -3.87
C PHE A 205 9.25 3.22 -5.27
N ALA A 206 8.35 3.30 -6.25
CA ALA A 206 8.71 3.13 -7.66
C ALA A 206 9.75 4.15 -8.12
N TYR A 207 9.64 5.42 -7.67
CA TYR A 207 10.66 6.43 -7.95
C TYR A 207 12.01 6.08 -7.29
N TRP A 208 12.01 5.73 -6.00
CA TRP A 208 13.26 5.38 -5.31
C TRP A 208 13.97 4.19 -5.94
N GLN A 209 13.23 3.18 -6.38
CA GLN A 209 13.81 2.06 -7.11
C GLN A 209 14.39 2.48 -8.46
N SER A 210 13.69 3.33 -9.22
CA SER A 210 14.17 3.81 -10.52
C SER A 210 15.48 4.59 -10.43
N VAL A 211 15.64 5.43 -9.39
CA VAL A 211 16.86 6.21 -9.16
C VAL A 211 17.92 5.46 -8.33
N ARG A 212 17.59 4.25 -7.84
CA ARG A 212 18.48 3.39 -7.04
C ARG A 212 19.01 4.07 -5.78
N LYS A 213 18.20 4.90 -5.13
CA LYS A 213 18.51 5.59 -3.88
C LYS A 213 17.64 5.06 -2.74
N SER A 214 18.07 5.32 -1.50
CA SER A 214 17.26 5.03 -0.32
C SER A 214 16.15 6.08 -0.19
N PRO A 215 14.93 5.70 0.26
CA PRO A 215 13.83 6.62 0.52
C PRO A 215 14.23 7.72 1.49
N ASN A 216 13.71 8.93 1.27
CA ASN A 216 13.90 10.09 2.13
C ASN A 216 12.68 11.02 2.03
N ILE A 217 12.56 11.94 2.97
CA ILE A 217 11.52 12.97 3.02
C ILE A 217 11.97 14.16 2.17
N TYR A 218 11.02 14.71 1.38
CA TYR A 218 11.25 15.91 0.58
C TYR A 218 10.09 16.90 0.75
N GLU A 219 10.38 18.16 0.59
CA GLU A 219 9.36 19.19 0.43
C GLU A 219 8.75 19.07 -0.96
N ALA A 220 7.42 19.22 -1.01
CA ALA A 220 6.66 19.26 -2.25
C ALA A 220 5.53 20.29 -2.16
N LYS A 221 5.20 20.88 -3.28
CA LYS A 221 4.02 21.74 -3.41
C LYS A 221 2.86 20.92 -3.96
N ALA A 222 1.79 20.83 -3.17
CA ALA A 222 0.61 20.03 -3.46
C ALA A 222 -0.59 20.90 -3.78
N GLU A 223 -1.33 20.60 -4.88
CA GLU A 223 -2.51 21.34 -5.28
C GLU A 223 -3.64 20.42 -5.75
N LEU A 224 -4.87 20.74 -5.37
CA LEU A 224 -6.09 20.11 -5.87
C LEU A 224 -6.91 21.16 -6.67
N LYS A 225 -7.20 20.89 -7.94
CA LYS A 225 -7.88 21.82 -8.86
C LYS A 225 -8.86 21.07 -9.77
N ASP A 226 -9.70 21.81 -10.47
CA ASP A 226 -10.43 21.28 -11.60
C ASP A 226 -9.46 21.04 -12.78
N TYR A 227 -9.64 19.91 -13.47
CA TYR A 227 -8.83 19.59 -14.64
C TYR A 227 -9.37 20.30 -15.87
N VAL A 228 -8.54 21.09 -16.54
CA VAL A 228 -8.87 21.83 -17.76
C VAL A 228 -8.12 21.35 -19.01
N GLY A 229 -7.37 20.25 -18.90
CA GLY A 229 -6.63 19.66 -20.01
C GLY A 229 -7.50 18.82 -20.95
N THR A 230 -6.93 18.37 -22.06
CA THR A 230 -7.59 17.53 -23.07
C THR A 230 -7.00 16.12 -23.19
N GLU A 231 -5.93 15.83 -22.44
CA GLU A 231 -5.22 14.55 -22.51
C GLU A 231 -6.02 13.40 -21.85
N PHE A 232 -6.82 13.73 -20.83
CA PHE A 232 -7.65 12.75 -20.12
C PHE A 232 -9.14 13.05 -20.35
N MET A 233 -9.92 11.98 -20.59
CA MET A 233 -11.35 12.06 -20.90
C MET A 233 -12.19 11.60 -19.70
N GLY A 234 -13.23 12.36 -19.35
CA GLY A 234 -14.14 12.02 -18.25
C GLY A 234 -15.08 13.18 -17.93
N LYS A 235 -15.88 13.02 -16.86
CA LYS A 235 -16.87 14.02 -16.42
C LYS A 235 -16.37 14.73 -15.18
N LYS A 236 -16.45 16.08 -15.16
CA LYS A 236 -16.09 16.89 -13.96
C LYS A 236 -14.72 16.51 -13.40
N LEU A 237 -13.72 16.34 -14.25
CA LEU A 237 -12.41 15.88 -13.83
C LEU A 237 -11.73 16.84 -12.86
N LYS A 238 -11.06 16.28 -11.89
CA LYS A 238 -10.14 16.97 -10.97
C LYS A 238 -8.72 16.48 -11.18
N ILE A 239 -7.77 17.32 -10.80
CA ILE A 239 -6.34 17.02 -10.85
C ILE A 239 -5.74 17.30 -9.48
N TYR A 240 -5.00 16.32 -8.97
CA TYR A 240 -4.11 16.52 -7.84
C TYR A 240 -2.67 16.51 -8.35
N SER A 241 -1.91 17.54 -8.01
CA SER A 241 -0.53 17.72 -8.45
C SER A 241 0.44 17.77 -7.27
N LEU A 242 1.60 17.16 -7.45
CA LEU A 242 2.76 17.31 -6.61
C LEU A 242 3.94 17.82 -7.44
N ASP A 243 4.57 18.87 -6.99
CA ASP A 243 5.81 19.38 -7.54
C ASP A 243 6.92 19.26 -6.50
N TYR A 244 8.02 18.61 -6.87
CA TYR A 244 9.21 18.38 -6.04
C TYR A 244 10.39 19.20 -6.61
N PRO A 245 10.61 20.43 -6.16
CA PRO A 245 11.64 21.32 -6.71
C PRO A 245 13.03 20.70 -6.67
N ASP A 246 13.40 20.11 -5.53
CA ASP A 246 14.74 19.52 -5.30
C ASP A 246 14.99 18.26 -6.14
N LEU A 247 13.92 17.56 -6.54
CA LEU A 247 14.02 16.37 -7.36
C LEU A 247 13.83 16.65 -8.85
N LYS A 248 13.45 17.89 -9.22
CA LYS A 248 13.03 18.26 -10.57
C LYS A 248 12.01 17.26 -11.13
N ARG A 249 11.05 16.93 -10.28
CA ARG A 249 10.05 15.91 -10.52
C ARG A 249 8.66 16.42 -10.22
N ASN A 250 7.68 16.02 -11.02
CA ASN A 250 6.29 16.24 -10.66
C ASN A 250 5.44 14.98 -10.92
N LEU A 251 4.29 14.95 -10.26
CA LEU A 251 3.24 13.96 -10.43
C LEU A 251 1.90 14.68 -10.55
N LEU A 252 1.11 14.30 -11.55
CA LEU A 252 -0.25 14.73 -11.76
C LEU A 252 -1.15 13.50 -11.74
N ILE A 253 -2.21 13.49 -10.93
CA ILE A 253 -3.21 12.41 -10.89
C ILE A 253 -4.55 13.03 -11.26
N VAL A 254 -5.19 12.52 -12.30
CA VAL A 254 -6.49 12.98 -12.80
C VAL A 254 -7.55 11.94 -12.47
N PHE A 255 -8.67 12.39 -11.92
CA PHE A 255 -9.74 11.54 -11.45
C PHE A 255 -11.11 12.18 -11.60
N GLU A 256 -12.19 11.38 -11.59
CA GLU A 256 -13.56 11.84 -11.61
C GLU A 256 -13.87 12.64 -10.33
N GLY A 257 -14.48 13.80 -10.45
CA GLY A 257 -14.81 14.67 -9.31
C GLY A 257 -15.99 14.18 -8.47
N ASP A 258 -16.78 13.26 -9.01
CA ASP A 258 -17.90 12.62 -8.31
C ASP A 258 -17.49 11.25 -7.77
N PHE A 259 -18.06 10.83 -6.62
CA PHE A 259 -17.82 9.49 -6.06
C PHE A 259 -18.16 8.39 -7.09
N PRO A 260 -17.37 7.35 -7.23
CA PRO A 260 -16.29 6.87 -6.36
C PRO A 260 -14.89 7.43 -6.67
N PHE A 261 -14.78 8.59 -7.33
CA PHE A 261 -13.53 9.28 -7.62
C PHE A 261 -12.55 8.41 -8.41
N GLU A 262 -13.07 7.80 -9.49
CA GLU A 262 -12.28 6.89 -10.34
C GLU A 262 -11.07 7.61 -10.94
N ILE A 263 -9.90 6.98 -10.85
CA ILE A 263 -8.68 7.52 -11.43
C ILE A 263 -8.73 7.32 -12.95
N VAL A 264 -8.64 8.42 -13.68
CA VAL A 264 -8.71 8.44 -15.14
C VAL A 264 -7.33 8.30 -15.76
N GLY A 265 -6.32 8.80 -15.07
CA GLY A 265 -4.95 8.67 -15.51
C GLY A 265 -4.01 9.52 -14.67
N TRP A 266 -2.75 9.46 -15.04
CA TRP A 266 -1.69 10.22 -14.37
C TRP A 266 -0.56 10.56 -15.32
N LYS A 267 0.20 11.58 -14.95
CA LYS A 267 1.44 11.99 -15.64
C LYS A 267 2.53 12.21 -14.62
N ARG A 268 3.68 11.66 -14.86
CA ARG A 268 4.90 11.87 -14.07
C ARG A 268 5.99 12.42 -14.97
N MET A 269 6.72 13.40 -14.47
CA MET A 269 7.91 13.92 -15.13
C MET A 269 9.09 13.82 -14.17
N SER A 270 10.21 13.29 -14.63
CA SER A 270 11.42 13.13 -13.83
C SER A 270 12.63 13.09 -14.74
N GLY A 271 13.61 13.99 -14.50
CA GLY A 271 14.85 14.00 -15.26
C GLY A 271 14.68 14.26 -16.79
N GLY A 272 13.56 14.85 -17.20
CA GLY A 272 13.23 15.08 -18.61
C GLY A 272 12.37 14.00 -19.27
N GLU A 273 12.19 12.85 -18.63
CA GLU A 273 11.32 11.77 -19.11
C GLU A 273 9.87 11.98 -18.65
N VAL A 274 8.91 11.68 -19.51
CA VAL A 274 7.48 11.80 -19.24
C VAL A 274 6.81 10.44 -19.30
N GLY A 275 6.34 9.96 -18.15
CA GLY A 275 5.51 8.75 -18.06
C GLY A 275 4.04 9.09 -17.90
N VAL A 276 3.15 8.45 -18.65
CA VAL A 276 1.71 8.65 -18.63
C VAL A 276 0.98 7.32 -18.50
N GLY A 277 -0.02 7.26 -17.62
CA GLY A 277 -1.00 6.19 -17.58
C GLY A 277 -2.37 6.74 -17.98
N VAL A 278 -3.04 6.12 -18.94
CA VAL A 278 -4.35 6.54 -19.44
C VAL A 278 -5.33 5.38 -19.33
N ARG A 279 -6.48 5.60 -18.68
CA ARG A 279 -7.56 4.61 -18.56
C ARG A 279 -8.04 4.17 -19.96
N LYS A 280 -8.18 2.83 -20.11
CA LYS A 280 -8.75 2.19 -21.31
C LYS A 280 -10.27 2.28 -21.36
#